data_1db52c19958bde9cafd146ce3f6b8d91
#
_entry.id   1db52c19958bde9cafd146ce3f6b8d91
#
_cell.length_a   1.000
_cell.length_b   1.000
_cell.length_c   1.000
_cell.angle_alpha   90.00
_cell.angle_beta   90.00
_cell.angle_gamma   90.00
#
_symmetry.space_group_name_H-M   'P 1'
#
loop_
_entity.id
_entity.type
_entity.pdbx_description
1 polymer ?
#
loop_
_entity_poly.entity_id
_entity_poly.type
_entity_poly.pdbx_seq_one_letter_code
_entity_poly.pdbx_strand_id
1 'polypeptide(L)'
;DAAMMLGVMAGLDIADPATNERPAWSPTTLVRHVQADGLRGKRIGVLRSSAGFHGEVDQLLEEAIDSMRASGAQIVDGIEWQTSQNLFAESYDMFGQAYNVLLYEFKHDLNAYLAGLPNPDLAEMSLADLIQFNRNHADQEMPWFKQEIFELAQAKGPLSDENYIDALVGVQKAAREDGIDKLLIDHELDALIAPTAPPGWSIDLINGDNSLGGSSSLAAISGYPNMTVPMGQVHGMPVGL
;
A
#
# COMPACT_ATOMS: atom_id res chain seq x y z
N ASP A 1 -0.75 -19.64 -5.90
CA ASP A 1 -0.85 -18.77 -7.08
C ASP A 1 -0.01 -17.51 -6.91
N ALA A 2 -0.15 -16.73 -5.79
CA ALA A 2 0.60 -15.49 -5.57
C ALA A 2 2.13 -15.68 -5.69
N ALA A 3 2.71 -16.69 -5.03
CA ALA A 3 4.14 -16.98 -5.12
C ALA A 3 4.59 -17.36 -6.53
N MET A 4 3.75 -18.06 -7.30
CA MET A 4 4.05 -18.39 -8.71
C MET A 4 3.99 -17.12 -9.58
N MET A 5 2.98 -16.29 -9.42
CA MET A 5 2.85 -15.01 -10.14
C MET A 5 4.05 -14.11 -9.86
N LEU A 6 4.38 -13.93 -8.57
CA LEU A 6 5.56 -13.15 -8.19
C LEU A 6 6.84 -13.74 -8.79
N GLY A 7 6.97 -15.07 -8.82
CA GLY A 7 8.10 -15.76 -9.44
C GLY A 7 8.26 -15.47 -10.92
N VAL A 8 7.17 -15.27 -11.66
CA VAL A 8 7.19 -14.90 -13.08
C VAL A 8 7.49 -13.42 -13.30
N MET A 9 6.92 -12.56 -12.43
CA MET A 9 7.05 -11.11 -12.54
C MET A 9 8.39 -10.58 -12.02
N ALA A 10 8.98 -11.26 -11.03
CA ALA A 10 10.24 -10.83 -10.41
C ALA A 10 11.41 -10.97 -11.38
N GLY A 11 11.99 -9.85 -11.76
CA GLY A 11 13.13 -9.80 -12.68
C GLY A 11 13.84 -8.45 -12.60
N LEU A 12 14.99 -8.35 -13.24
CA LEU A 12 15.63 -7.08 -13.49
C LEU A 12 14.92 -6.40 -14.67
N ASP A 13 14.41 -5.21 -14.46
CA ASP A 13 13.93 -4.34 -15.53
C ASP A 13 14.82 -3.09 -15.58
N ILE A 14 15.52 -2.90 -16.69
CA ILE A 14 16.43 -1.76 -16.88
C ILE A 14 15.66 -0.43 -16.87
N ALA A 15 14.39 -0.45 -17.22
CA ALA A 15 13.52 0.75 -17.20
C ALA A 15 12.98 1.07 -15.79
N ASP A 16 13.09 0.14 -14.84
CA ASP A 16 12.68 0.33 -13.45
C ASP A 16 13.87 0.21 -12.48
N PRO A 17 14.46 1.35 -12.04
CA PRO A 17 15.59 1.37 -11.12
C PRO A 17 15.35 0.63 -9.79
N ALA A 18 14.09 0.56 -9.32
CA ALA A 18 13.76 -0.13 -8.08
C ALA A 18 14.07 -1.64 -8.13
N THR A 19 14.07 -2.23 -9.33
CA THR A 19 14.41 -3.63 -9.51
C THR A 19 15.91 -3.94 -9.33
N ASN A 20 16.79 -2.93 -9.31
CA ASN A 20 18.23 -3.12 -9.10
C ASN A 20 18.58 -3.52 -7.66
N GLU A 21 17.76 -3.11 -6.69
CA GLU A 21 17.97 -3.38 -5.26
C GLU A 21 17.40 -4.73 -4.81
N ARG A 22 16.83 -5.49 -5.71
CA ARG A 22 16.25 -6.80 -5.38
C ARG A 22 17.28 -7.76 -4.79
N PRO A 23 16.90 -8.59 -3.81
CA PRO A 23 17.74 -9.67 -3.33
C PRO A 23 18.12 -10.65 -4.46
N ALA A 24 19.33 -11.18 -4.43
CA ALA A 24 19.81 -12.20 -5.38
C ALA A 24 19.18 -13.57 -5.09
N TRP A 25 17.86 -13.70 -5.23
CA TRP A 25 17.15 -14.98 -5.10
C TRP A 25 16.44 -15.34 -6.41
N SER A 26 16.34 -16.64 -6.67
CA SER A 26 15.65 -17.13 -7.86
C SER A 26 14.15 -17.10 -7.63
N PRO A 27 13.35 -16.60 -8.60
CA PRO A 27 11.89 -16.65 -8.54
C PRO A 27 11.31 -18.03 -8.24
N THR A 28 11.97 -19.10 -8.71
CA THR A 28 11.58 -20.48 -8.44
C THR A 28 11.76 -20.89 -6.98
N THR A 29 12.51 -20.12 -6.18
CA THR A 29 12.73 -20.41 -4.77
C THR A 29 11.46 -20.17 -3.94
N LEU A 30 10.65 -19.18 -4.30
CA LEU A 30 9.40 -18.86 -3.57
C LEU A 30 8.43 -20.05 -3.54
N VAL A 31 8.23 -20.70 -4.67
CA VAL A 31 7.27 -21.82 -4.77
C VAL A 31 7.70 -23.00 -3.89
N ARG A 32 9.00 -23.18 -3.64
CA ARG A 32 9.51 -24.25 -2.78
C ARG A 32 9.14 -24.04 -1.30
N HIS A 33 8.85 -22.82 -0.89
CA HIS A 33 8.45 -22.50 0.47
C HIS A 33 6.92 -22.60 0.69
N VAL A 34 6.14 -22.82 -0.37
CA VAL A 34 4.69 -23.05 -0.27
C VAL A 34 4.44 -24.49 0.16
N GLN A 35 4.22 -24.71 1.43
CA GLN A 35 4.04 -26.05 2.04
C GLN A 35 2.69 -26.11 2.75
N ALA A 36 2.04 -27.26 2.71
CA ALA A 36 0.73 -27.48 3.31
C ALA A 36 0.73 -27.29 4.85
N ASP A 37 1.86 -27.52 5.50
CA ASP A 37 2.06 -27.36 6.95
C ASP A 37 2.92 -26.13 7.29
N GLY A 38 3.03 -25.17 6.38
CA GLY A 38 3.89 -23.99 6.52
C GLY A 38 3.56 -23.08 7.72
N LEU A 39 2.36 -23.18 8.26
CA LEU A 39 1.94 -22.43 9.46
C LEU A 39 2.36 -23.11 10.77
N ARG A 40 2.74 -24.38 10.76
CA ARG A 40 3.08 -25.13 11.96
C ARG A 40 4.26 -24.50 12.70
N GLY A 41 4.03 -24.10 13.95
CA GLY A 41 5.03 -23.47 14.82
C GLY A 41 5.36 -22.02 14.48
N LYS A 42 4.72 -21.45 13.46
CA LYS A 42 4.89 -20.03 13.13
C LYS A 42 4.18 -19.12 14.12
N ARG A 43 4.83 -18.01 14.46
CA ARG A 43 4.28 -16.99 15.34
C ARG A 43 3.70 -15.86 14.47
N ILE A 44 2.38 -15.74 14.51
CA ILE A 44 1.64 -14.80 13.65
C ILE A 44 1.02 -13.71 14.52
N GLY A 45 1.40 -12.47 14.27
CA GLY A 45 0.87 -11.30 14.97
C GLY A 45 -0.40 -10.77 14.31
N VAL A 46 -1.44 -10.49 15.11
CA VAL A 46 -2.69 -9.87 14.63
C VAL A 46 -2.63 -8.37 14.88
N LEU A 47 -2.53 -7.58 13.81
CA LEU A 47 -2.47 -6.12 13.86
C LEU A 47 -3.89 -5.55 14.03
N ARG A 48 -4.35 -5.47 15.28
CA ARG A 48 -5.73 -5.02 15.60
C ARG A 48 -6.00 -3.57 15.25
N SER A 49 -4.99 -2.72 15.20
CA SER A 49 -5.13 -1.32 14.75
C SER A 49 -5.59 -1.18 13.29
N SER A 50 -5.46 -2.23 12.48
CA SER A 50 -5.95 -2.28 11.10
C SER A 50 -7.26 -3.09 10.93
N ALA A 51 -7.98 -3.38 12.01
CA ALA A 51 -9.27 -4.05 12.03
C ALA A 51 -10.32 -3.16 12.73
N GLY A 52 -11.55 -3.66 12.90
CA GLY A 52 -12.60 -2.93 13.62
C GLY A 52 -13.40 -1.93 12.77
N PHE A 53 -13.16 -1.86 11.47
CA PHE A 53 -13.87 -0.96 10.57
C PHE A 53 -15.19 -1.54 9.99
N HIS A 54 -15.37 -2.89 10.06
CA HIS A 54 -16.57 -3.55 9.53
C HIS A 54 -16.81 -4.89 10.23
N GLY A 55 -17.93 -5.01 10.94
CA GLY A 55 -18.21 -6.16 11.81
C GLY A 55 -18.18 -7.54 11.14
N GLU A 56 -18.66 -7.67 9.89
CA GLU A 56 -18.62 -8.96 9.18
C GLU A 56 -17.20 -9.28 8.68
N VAL A 57 -16.37 -8.27 8.37
CA VAL A 57 -14.95 -8.47 8.04
C VAL A 57 -14.20 -8.92 9.29
N ASP A 58 -14.50 -8.34 10.44
CA ASP A 58 -13.89 -8.74 11.73
C ASP A 58 -14.26 -10.17 12.09
N GLN A 59 -15.51 -10.60 11.83
CA GLN A 59 -15.90 -12.00 12.03
C GLN A 59 -15.08 -12.96 11.14
N LEU A 60 -14.90 -12.62 9.85
CA LEU A 60 -14.07 -13.42 8.95
C LEU A 60 -12.59 -13.45 9.40
N LEU A 61 -12.09 -12.35 9.96
CA LEU A 61 -10.75 -12.32 10.57
C LEU A 61 -10.64 -13.32 11.72
N GLU A 62 -11.63 -13.39 12.62
CA GLU A 62 -11.63 -14.37 13.72
C GLU A 62 -11.65 -15.81 13.20
N GLU A 63 -12.46 -16.09 12.17
CA GLU A 63 -12.51 -17.42 11.53
C GLU A 63 -11.16 -17.79 10.88
N ALA A 64 -10.47 -16.82 10.26
CA ALA A 64 -9.14 -17.01 9.71
C ALA A 64 -8.09 -17.29 10.81
N ILE A 65 -8.14 -16.54 11.91
CA ILE A 65 -7.29 -16.74 13.09
C ILE A 65 -7.47 -18.15 13.66
N ASP A 66 -8.72 -18.61 13.81
CA ASP A 66 -9.00 -19.96 14.30
C ASP A 66 -8.52 -21.05 13.35
N SER A 67 -8.64 -20.83 12.05
CA SER A 67 -8.09 -21.73 11.03
C SER A 67 -6.57 -21.83 11.11
N MET A 68 -5.87 -20.71 11.33
CA MET A 68 -4.41 -20.69 11.52
C MET A 68 -3.99 -21.43 12.79
N ARG A 69 -4.71 -21.23 13.91
CA ARG A 69 -4.49 -21.99 15.16
C ARG A 69 -4.64 -23.49 14.93
N ALA A 70 -5.72 -23.90 14.25
CA ALA A 70 -5.95 -25.30 13.90
C ALA A 70 -4.85 -25.89 13.00
N SER A 71 -4.21 -25.04 12.19
CA SER A 71 -3.07 -25.41 11.34
C SER A 71 -1.73 -25.40 12.07
N GLY A 72 -1.72 -25.09 13.37
CA GLY A 72 -0.53 -25.16 14.24
C GLY A 72 0.24 -23.85 14.38
N ALA A 73 -0.32 -22.73 13.96
CA ALA A 73 0.26 -21.41 14.21
C ALA A 73 0.07 -21.00 15.68
N GLN A 74 1.03 -20.24 16.18
CA GLN A 74 0.96 -19.54 17.46
C GLN A 74 0.49 -18.10 17.17
N ILE A 75 -0.73 -17.77 17.59
CA ILE A 75 -1.29 -16.45 17.36
C ILE A 75 -0.92 -15.52 18.52
N VAL A 76 -0.29 -14.40 18.21
CA VAL A 76 -0.02 -13.28 19.12
C VAL A 76 -1.03 -12.19 18.78
N ASP A 77 -2.04 -12.06 19.62
CA ASP A 77 -3.16 -11.14 19.40
C ASP A 77 -2.96 -9.81 20.11
N GLY A 78 -3.75 -8.80 19.73
CA GLY A 78 -3.73 -7.48 20.36
C GLY A 78 -2.50 -6.66 20.06
N ILE A 79 -1.87 -6.88 18.91
CA ILE A 79 -0.75 -6.05 18.47
C ILE A 79 -1.29 -4.72 17.94
N GLU A 80 -0.73 -3.65 18.47
CA GLU A 80 -1.05 -2.27 18.12
C GLU A 80 0.16 -1.58 17.49
N TRP A 81 -0.04 -0.99 16.34
CA TRP A 81 0.95 -0.09 15.76
C TRP A 81 0.59 1.36 16.13
N GLN A 82 1.18 1.84 17.20
CA GLN A 82 0.85 3.16 17.76
C GLN A 82 1.27 4.33 16.87
N THR A 83 2.31 4.14 16.06
CA THR A 83 2.82 5.18 15.16
C THR A 83 1.85 5.48 14.01
N SER A 84 0.92 4.56 13.70
CA SER A 84 -0.08 4.77 12.64
C SER A 84 -0.94 6.01 12.85
N GLN A 85 -1.28 6.30 14.10
CA GLN A 85 -2.09 7.47 14.44
C GLN A 85 -1.34 8.78 14.16
N ASN A 86 -0.02 8.80 14.29
CA ASN A 86 0.80 9.99 14.09
C ASN A 86 1.16 10.24 12.62
N LEU A 87 1.32 9.17 11.82
CA LEU A 87 1.62 9.31 10.38
C LEU A 87 0.48 9.94 9.58
N PHE A 88 -0.74 9.79 10.09
CA PHE A 88 -1.96 10.27 9.43
C PHE A 88 -2.71 11.36 10.22
N ALA A 89 -2.38 11.56 11.51
CA ALA A 89 -3.18 12.37 12.43
C ALA A 89 -2.62 13.77 12.75
N GLU A 90 -1.35 14.05 12.52
CA GLU A 90 -0.75 15.34 12.91
C GLU A 90 -0.87 16.45 11.88
N SER A 91 -1.42 16.20 10.72
CA SER A 91 -1.80 17.29 9.84
C SER A 91 -3.31 17.24 9.61
N TYR A 92 -4.00 18.26 10.06
CA TYR A 92 -5.30 18.66 9.57
C TYR A 92 -5.26 18.98 8.05
N ASP A 93 -4.09 18.90 7.47
CA ASP A 93 -3.87 18.75 6.06
C ASP A 93 -4.15 17.27 5.73
N MET A 94 -5.19 17.04 4.99
CA MET A 94 -5.96 15.81 4.75
C MET A 94 -5.14 14.52 4.48
N PHE A 95 -3.80 14.54 4.52
CA PHE A 95 -2.97 13.49 3.95
C PHE A 95 -1.61 13.21 4.61
N GLY A 96 -1.23 13.87 5.69
CA GLY A 96 0.01 13.55 6.43
C GLY A 96 1.31 13.54 5.62
N GLN A 97 2.40 13.19 6.28
CA GLN A 97 3.75 13.19 5.68
C GLN A 97 3.90 12.14 4.55
N ALA A 98 3.25 10.99 4.67
CA ALA A 98 3.30 9.96 3.63
C ALA A 98 2.67 10.45 2.31
N TYR A 99 1.56 11.19 2.40
CA TYR A 99 0.95 11.77 1.22
C TYR A 99 1.76 12.92 0.63
N ASN A 100 2.46 13.68 1.47
CA ASN A 100 3.39 14.69 1.00
C ASN A 100 4.49 14.08 0.13
N VAL A 101 5.07 12.95 0.54
CA VAL A 101 6.04 12.18 -0.27
C VAL A 101 5.43 11.80 -1.62
N LEU A 102 4.23 11.23 -1.64
CA LEU A 102 3.53 10.84 -2.88
C LEU A 102 3.32 12.02 -3.84
N LEU A 103 3.01 13.21 -3.33
CA LEU A 103 2.82 14.39 -4.19
C LEU A 103 4.12 14.84 -4.88
N TYR A 104 5.26 14.78 -4.20
CA TYR A 104 6.56 15.09 -4.80
C TYR A 104 6.94 14.05 -5.86
N GLU A 105 6.83 12.77 -5.51
CA GLU A 105 7.16 11.66 -6.38
C GLU A 105 6.24 11.61 -7.60
N PHE A 106 4.94 11.81 -7.41
CA PHE A 106 3.98 11.84 -8.51
C PHE A 106 4.36 12.85 -9.59
N LYS A 107 4.70 14.09 -9.21
CA LYS A 107 5.15 15.11 -10.18
C LYS A 107 6.40 14.69 -10.91
N HIS A 108 7.40 14.20 -10.17
CA HIS A 108 8.69 13.78 -10.72
C HIS A 108 8.51 12.60 -11.69
N ASP A 109 7.85 11.56 -11.23
CA ASP A 109 7.77 10.29 -11.96
C ASP A 109 6.82 10.37 -13.16
N LEU A 110 5.72 11.13 -13.05
CA LEU A 110 4.84 11.37 -14.18
C LEU A 110 5.57 12.13 -15.31
N ASN A 111 6.33 13.16 -14.96
CA ASN A 111 7.11 13.89 -15.94
C ASN A 111 8.20 13.00 -16.59
N ALA A 112 8.87 12.17 -15.80
CA ALA A 112 9.84 11.20 -16.30
C ALA A 112 9.18 10.13 -17.20
N TYR A 113 8.01 9.62 -16.81
CA TYR A 113 7.24 8.68 -17.62
C TYR A 113 6.85 9.29 -18.98
N LEU A 114 6.29 10.49 -18.98
CA LEU A 114 5.91 11.18 -20.22
C LEU A 114 7.11 11.38 -21.14
N ALA A 115 8.23 11.86 -20.61
CA ALA A 115 9.46 12.06 -21.37
C ALA A 115 10.03 10.77 -21.99
N GLY A 116 9.70 9.60 -21.42
CA GLY A 116 10.10 8.28 -21.94
C GLY A 116 9.18 7.70 -23.03
N LEU A 117 8.06 8.37 -23.34
CA LEU A 117 7.11 7.84 -24.31
C LEU A 117 7.63 7.96 -25.76
N PRO A 118 7.34 6.96 -26.62
CA PRO A 118 7.79 6.98 -28.02
C PRO A 118 7.08 8.02 -28.89
N ASN A 119 5.93 8.55 -28.46
CA ASN A 119 5.21 9.61 -29.14
C ASN A 119 5.81 10.97 -28.76
N PRO A 120 6.42 11.73 -29.69
CA PRO A 120 7.08 12.99 -29.36
C PRO A 120 6.12 14.05 -28.81
N ASP A 121 4.87 14.09 -29.24
CA ASP A 121 3.88 15.06 -28.75
C ASP A 121 3.57 14.82 -27.25
N LEU A 122 3.60 13.56 -26.80
CA LEU A 122 3.41 13.20 -25.39
C LEU A 122 4.70 13.35 -24.58
N ALA A 123 5.85 13.07 -25.20
CA ALA A 123 7.16 13.17 -24.55
C ALA A 123 7.55 14.61 -24.18
N GLU A 124 6.98 15.59 -24.87
CA GLU A 124 7.15 17.01 -24.54
C GLU A 124 6.20 17.53 -23.46
N MET A 125 5.19 16.72 -23.06
CA MET A 125 4.20 17.10 -22.05
C MET A 125 4.75 16.93 -20.63
N SER A 126 4.18 17.73 -19.74
CA SER A 126 4.41 17.69 -18.29
C SER A 126 3.09 17.60 -17.52
N LEU A 127 3.15 17.41 -16.20
CA LEU A 127 1.97 17.51 -15.33
C LEU A 127 1.25 18.86 -15.48
N ALA A 128 1.99 19.95 -15.69
CA ALA A 128 1.39 21.26 -15.92
C ALA A 128 0.55 21.30 -17.20
N ASP A 129 1.00 20.64 -18.26
CA ASP A 129 0.28 20.57 -19.53
C ASP A 129 -0.97 19.71 -19.43
N LEU A 130 -0.91 18.60 -18.67
CA LEU A 130 -2.08 17.76 -18.37
C LEU A 130 -3.13 18.54 -17.54
N ILE A 131 -2.70 19.30 -16.54
CA ILE A 131 -3.58 20.19 -15.77
C ILE A 131 -4.28 21.20 -16.70
N GLN A 132 -3.53 21.80 -17.63
CA GLN A 132 -4.11 22.76 -18.56
C GLN A 132 -5.04 22.08 -19.58
N PHE A 133 -4.69 20.88 -20.05
CA PHE A 133 -5.57 20.08 -20.91
C PHE A 133 -6.91 19.80 -20.23
N ASN A 134 -6.89 19.30 -19.00
CA ASN A 134 -8.10 19.01 -18.23
C ASN A 134 -8.95 20.26 -18.01
N ARG A 135 -8.34 21.43 -17.74
CA ARG A 135 -9.06 22.70 -17.63
C ARG A 135 -9.75 23.11 -18.93
N ASN A 136 -9.09 22.90 -20.06
CA ASN A 136 -9.62 23.23 -21.37
C ASN A 136 -10.75 22.28 -21.82
N HIS A 137 -10.79 21.07 -21.25
CA HIS A 137 -11.76 20.03 -21.56
C HIS A 137 -12.59 19.62 -20.34
N ALA A 138 -12.83 20.58 -19.42
CA ALA A 138 -13.43 20.29 -18.12
C ALA A 138 -14.80 19.59 -18.18
N ASP A 139 -15.58 19.84 -19.22
CA ASP A 139 -16.87 19.22 -19.45
C ASP A 139 -16.76 17.70 -19.73
N GLN A 140 -15.62 17.25 -20.25
CA GLN A 140 -15.35 15.86 -20.59
C GLN A 140 -14.50 15.18 -19.52
N GLU A 141 -13.44 15.84 -19.06
CA GLU A 141 -12.43 15.25 -18.17
C GLU A 141 -12.80 15.38 -16.68
N MET A 142 -13.58 16.39 -16.31
CA MET A 142 -13.90 16.68 -14.91
C MET A 142 -15.42 16.87 -14.65
N PRO A 143 -16.32 16.05 -15.23
CA PRO A 143 -17.76 16.22 -15.02
C PRO A 143 -18.19 15.93 -13.59
N TRP A 144 -17.45 15.07 -12.85
CA TRP A 144 -17.78 14.61 -11.50
C TRP A 144 -16.75 15.04 -10.47
N PHE A 145 -15.45 14.84 -10.76
CA PHE A 145 -14.34 15.16 -9.87
C PHE A 145 -13.47 16.25 -10.49
N LYS A 146 -12.75 16.96 -9.64
CA LYS A 146 -11.76 17.95 -10.06
C LYS A 146 -10.36 17.33 -10.03
N GLN A 147 -9.33 18.15 -10.20
CA GLN A 147 -7.94 17.70 -10.30
C GLN A 147 -7.04 18.32 -9.20
N GLU A 148 -7.61 18.59 -8.03
CA GLU A 148 -6.91 19.24 -6.93
C GLU A 148 -5.62 18.52 -6.53
N ILE A 149 -5.59 17.18 -6.63
CA ILE A 149 -4.39 16.39 -6.35
C ILE A 149 -3.27 16.69 -7.35
N PHE A 150 -3.58 16.83 -8.65
CA PHE A 150 -2.62 17.23 -9.66
C PHE A 150 -2.06 18.63 -9.36
N GLU A 151 -2.91 19.56 -8.95
CA GLU A 151 -2.51 20.91 -8.61
C GLU A 151 -1.64 20.95 -7.35
N LEU A 152 -1.96 20.15 -6.33
CA LEU A 152 -1.13 19.98 -5.13
C LEU A 152 0.24 19.38 -5.47
N ALA A 153 0.29 18.37 -6.33
CA ALA A 153 1.55 17.78 -6.77
C ALA A 153 2.37 18.77 -7.61
N GLN A 154 1.72 19.51 -8.53
CA GLN A 154 2.41 20.49 -9.36
C GLN A 154 3.03 21.62 -8.54
N ALA A 155 2.46 21.97 -7.40
CA ALA A 155 3.00 22.98 -6.49
C ALA A 155 4.24 22.52 -5.71
N LYS A 156 4.58 21.22 -5.73
CA LYS A 156 5.77 20.69 -5.05
C LYS A 156 7.06 21.06 -5.77
N GLY A 157 8.14 21.15 -4.98
CA GLY A 157 9.51 21.35 -5.46
C GLY A 157 10.11 20.08 -6.10
N PRO A 158 11.43 20.06 -6.33
CA PRO A 158 12.16 18.87 -6.77
C PRO A 158 12.36 17.87 -5.62
N LEU A 159 12.75 16.62 -5.95
CA LEU A 159 13.06 15.59 -4.93
C LEU A 159 14.30 15.91 -4.07
N SER A 160 15.04 16.99 -4.38
CA SER A 160 16.12 17.51 -3.55
C SER A 160 15.66 18.52 -2.48
N ASP A 161 14.37 18.81 -2.40
CA ASP A 161 13.76 19.66 -1.40
C ASP A 161 13.91 19.03 -0.01
N GLU A 162 14.37 19.79 1.00
CA GLU A 162 14.52 19.30 2.37
C GLU A 162 13.19 18.80 2.94
N ASN A 163 12.08 19.46 2.63
CA ASN A 163 10.75 19.01 3.07
C ASN A 163 10.38 17.61 2.54
N TYR A 164 10.81 17.27 1.32
CA TYR A 164 10.61 15.92 0.79
C TYR A 164 11.53 14.92 1.49
N ILE A 165 12.81 15.23 1.61
CA ILE A 165 13.82 14.33 2.20
C ILE A 165 13.46 14.02 3.66
N ASP A 166 13.12 15.03 4.45
CA ASP A 166 12.74 14.86 5.85
C ASP A 166 11.45 14.04 5.99
N ALA A 167 10.45 14.31 5.14
CA ALA A 167 9.22 13.54 5.12
C ALA A 167 9.48 12.06 4.78
N LEU A 168 10.26 11.78 3.72
CA LEU A 168 10.59 10.42 3.29
C LEU A 168 11.33 9.65 4.38
N VAL A 169 12.37 10.24 4.96
CA VAL A 169 13.13 9.62 6.05
C VAL A 169 12.24 9.36 7.27
N GLY A 170 11.40 10.32 7.62
CA GLY A 170 10.50 10.21 8.76
C GLY A 170 9.47 9.08 8.59
N VAL A 171 8.79 9.01 7.44
CA VAL A 171 7.77 7.97 7.20
C VAL A 171 8.38 6.59 7.04
N GLN A 172 9.55 6.47 6.41
CA GLN A 172 10.25 5.19 6.30
C GLN A 172 10.69 4.67 7.66
N LYS A 173 11.28 5.52 8.50
CA LYS A 173 11.66 5.16 9.86
C LYS A 173 10.45 4.69 10.68
N ALA A 174 9.34 5.42 10.62
CA ALA A 174 8.11 5.09 11.33
C ALA A 174 7.50 3.76 10.87
N ALA A 175 7.60 3.42 9.57
CA ALA A 175 7.05 2.19 9.03
C ALA A 175 7.99 0.97 9.20
N ARG A 176 9.32 1.19 9.17
CA ARG A 176 10.36 0.15 9.31
C ARG A 176 10.76 -0.03 10.76
N GLU A 177 11.71 0.78 11.22
CA GLU A 177 12.36 0.64 12.55
C GLU A 177 11.35 0.75 13.71
N ASP A 178 10.46 1.74 13.68
CA ASP A 178 9.44 1.98 14.71
C ASP A 178 8.11 1.25 14.40
N GLY A 179 8.01 0.62 13.25
CA GLY A 179 6.85 -0.12 12.74
C GLY A 179 7.10 -1.63 12.66
N ILE A 180 7.18 -2.17 11.44
CA ILE A 180 7.22 -3.62 11.18
C ILE A 180 8.37 -4.30 11.91
N ASP A 181 9.59 -3.77 11.83
CA ASP A 181 10.77 -4.38 12.45
C ASP A 181 10.59 -4.49 13.96
N LYS A 182 10.14 -3.39 14.58
CA LYS A 182 9.88 -3.38 16.02
C LYS A 182 8.82 -4.40 16.42
N LEU A 183 7.70 -4.47 15.71
CA LEU A 183 6.63 -5.42 16.01
C LEU A 183 7.09 -6.87 15.85
N LEU A 184 7.84 -7.18 14.78
CA LEU A 184 8.37 -8.51 14.55
C LEU A 184 9.38 -8.92 15.63
N ILE A 185 10.26 -8.01 16.05
CA ILE A 185 11.30 -8.27 17.06
C ILE A 185 10.69 -8.38 18.46
N ASP A 186 9.92 -7.38 18.89
CA ASP A 186 9.40 -7.30 20.26
C ASP A 186 8.45 -8.49 20.60
N HIS A 187 7.76 -8.99 19.59
CA HIS A 187 6.82 -10.10 19.75
C HIS A 187 7.34 -11.44 19.19
N GLU A 188 8.57 -11.48 18.68
CA GLU A 188 9.20 -12.67 18.09
C GLU A 188 8.32 -13.28 16.97
N LEU A 189 7.84 -12.46 16.02
CA LEU A 189 6.90 -12.88 14.99
C LEU A 189 7.59 -13.30 13.68
N ASP A 190 6.97 -14.26 12.99
CA ASP A 190 7.31 -14.61 11.61
C ASP A 190 6.57 -13.71 10.60
N ALA A 191 5.37 -13.26 10.92
CA ALA A 191 4.56 -12.37 10.08
C ALA A 191 3.50 -11.61 10.89
N LEU A 192 2.98 -10.54 10.28
CA LEU A 192 1.78 -9.81 10.72
C LEU A 192 0.62 -10.13 9.80
N ILE A 193 -0.60 -10.16 10.34
CA ILE A 193 -1.85 -10.27 9.57
C ILE A 193 -2.83 -9.17 9.96
N ALA A 194 -3.63 -8.76 8.97
CA ALA A 194 -4.76 -7.86 9.16
C ALA A 194 -5.74 -8.01 7.98
N PRO A 195 -7.00 -7.56 8.08
CA PRO A 195 -7.88 -7.47 6.93
C PRO A 195 -7.26 -6.57 5.87
N THR A 196 -7.28 -6.99 4.60
CA THR A 196 -6.66 -6.21 3.50
C THR A 196 -7.40 -4.90 3.29
N ALA A 197 -8.73 -4.96 3.17
CA ALA A 197 -9.60 -3.81 2.89
C ALA A 197 -11.06 -4.14 3.24
N PRO A 198 -11.96 -3.14 3.28
CA PRO A 198 -13.40 -3.37 3.36
C PRO A 198 -13.92 -4.09 2.10
N PRO A 199 -15.16 -4.62 2.15
CA PRO A 199 -15.83 -5.10 0.95
C PRO A 199 -15.93 -3.98 -0.10
N GLY A 200 -15.90 -4.36 -1.39
CA GLY A 200 -16.15 -3.39 -2.46
C GLY A 200 -17.54 -2.73 -2.30
N TRP A 201 -17.63 -1.47 -2.68
CA TRP A 201 -18.86 -0.66 -2.58
C TRP A 201 -19.33 -0.17 -3.94
N SER A 202 -20.56 0.32 -3.98
CA SER A 202 -21.13 0.94 -5.19
C SER A 202 -20.48 2.28 -5.46
N ILE A 203 -20.28 2.62 -6.73
CA ILE A 203 -19.87 3.97 -7.14
C ILE A 203 -20.99 4.95 -6.71
N ASP A 204 -20.64 5.94 -5.91
CA ASP A 204 -21.55 7.01 -5.48
C ASP A 204 -20.96 8.37 -5.89
N LEU A 205 -21.54 8.96 -6.93
CA LEU A 205 -21.09 10.25 -7.46
C LEU A 205 -21.55 11.46 -6.62
N ILE A 206 -22.37 11.22 -5.59
CA ILE A 206 -22.90 12.28 -4.72
C ILE A 206 -22.12 12.32 -3.40
N ASN A 207 -21.94 11.17 -2.74
CA ASN A 207 -21.32 11.09 -1.43
C ASN A 207 -19.85 10.67 -1.49
N GLY A 208 -19.38 10.20 -2.64
CA GLY A 208 -18.01 9.70 -2.82
C GLY A 208 -17.81 8.26 -2.36
N ASP A 209 -16.56 7.86 -2.23
CA ASP A 209 -16.15 6.50 -1.86
C ASP A 209 -16.44 6.17 -0.39
N ASN A 210 -16.86 4.94 -0.15
CA ASN A 210 -17.06 4.40 1.20
C ASN A 210 -15.83 3.61 1.68
N SER A 211 -14.65 4.25 1.67
CA SER A 211 -13.42 3.64 2.15
C SER A 211 -13.37 3.65 3.67
N LEU A 212 -13.49 2.47 4.29
CA LEU A 212 -13.57 2.30 5.75
C LEU A 212 -12.20 2.01 6.41
N GLY A 213 -11.15 1.77 5.61
CA GLY A 213 -9.82 1.43 6.11
C GLY A 213 -9.10 0.41 5.26
N GLY A 214 -8.00 -0.14 5.79
CA GLY A 214 -7.17 -1.15 5.12
C GLY A 214 -5.80 -1.27 5.77
N SER A 215 -5.01 -2.24 5.34
CA SER A 215 -3.71 -2.57 5.95
C SER A 215 -2.50 -2.40 5.03
N SER A 216 -2.68 -1.92 3.81
CA SER A 216 -1.60 -1.85 2.81
C SER A 216 -0.55 -0.77 3.09
N SER A 217 -0.93 0.32 3.75
CA SER A 217 -0.07 1.52 3.91
C SER A 217 1.25 1.24 4.61
N LEU A 218 1.23 0.41 5.65
CA LEU A 218 2.44 0.09 6.42
C LEU A 218 3.49 -0.60 5.56
N ALA A 219 3.09 -1.59 4.76
CA ALA A 219 3.97 -2.29 3.83
C ALA A 219 4.38 -1.40 2.65
N ALA A 220 3.47 -0.61 2.10
CA ALA A 220 3.75 0.29 0.99
C ALA A 220 4.80 1.35 1.35
N ILE A 221 4.68 1.99 2.52
CA ILE A 221 5.63 3.00 3.00
C ILE A 221 6.98 2.37 3.35
N SER A 222 6.98 1.20 3.98
CA SER A 222 8.21 0.51 4.34
C SER A 222 8.95 -0.10 3.15
N GLY A 223 8.24 -0.40 2.05
CA GLY A 223 8.76 -1.19 0.94
C GLY A 223 8.91 -2.68 1.28
N TYR A 224 8.27 -3.15 2.35
CA TYR A 224 8.33 -4.55 2.77
C TYR A 224 7.29 -5.41 2.04
N PRO A 225 7.54 -6.73 1.92
CA PRO A 225 6.61 -7.62 1.24
C PRO A 225 5.22 -7.61 1.87
N ASN A 226 4.21 -7.53 1.02
CA ASN A 226 2.80 -7.67 1.38
C ASN A 226 2.13 -8.66 0.42
N MET A 227 1.21 -9.45 0.95
CA MET A 227 0.44 -10.40 0.16
C MET A 227 -0.99 -10.48 0.71
N THR A 228 -1.97 -10.47 -0.16
CA THR A 228 -3.35 -10.77 0.21
C THR A 228 -3.75 -12.18 -0.23
N VAL A 229 -4.53 -12.82 0.61
CA VAL A 229 -5.16 -14.12 0.31
C VAL A 229 -6.67 -14.03 0.59
N PRO A 230 -7.52 -14.80 -0.11
CA PRO A 230 -8.95 -14.78 0.17
C PRO A 230 -9.24 -15.17 1.63
N MET A 231 -10.00 -14.31 2.34
CA MET A 231 -10.44 -14.54 3.70
C MET A 231 -11.91 -14.99 3.75
N GLY A 232 -12.75 -14.47 2.85
CA GLY A 232 -14.16 -14.80 2.75
C GLY A 232 -14.92 -13.84 1.87
N GLN A 233 -16.23 -13.73 2.09
CA GLN A 233 -17.11 -12.83 1.37
C GLN A 233 -18.08 -12.13 2.33
N VAL A 234 -18.35 -10.87 2.07
CA VAL A 234 -19.40 -10.08 2.73
C VAL A 234 -20.41 -9.67 1.68
N HIS A 235 -21.65 -10.13 1.81
CA HIS A 235 -22.73 -9.91 0.81
C HIS A 235 -22.32 -10.25 -0.63
N GLY A 236 -21.51 -11.30 -0.81
CA GLY A 236 -21.02 -11.73 -2.12
C GLY A 236 -19.78 -10.97 -2.63
N MET A 237 -19.32 -9.95 -1.90
CA MET A 237 -18.09 -9.22 -2.21
C MET A 237 -16.89 -9.89 -1.52
N PRO A 238 -15.82 -10.24 -2.25
CA PRO A 238 -14.65 -10.88 -1.65
C PRO A 238 -13.90 -9.91 -0.75
N VAL A 239 -13.37 -10.45 0.34
CA VAL A 239 -12.47 -9.75 1.24
C VAL A 239 -11.21 -10.59 1.46
N GLY A 240 -10.08 -9.93 1.72
CA GLY A 240 -8.77 -10.55 1.87
C GLY A 240 -8.17 -10.36 3.26
N LEU A 241 -7.24 -11.26 3.58
CA LEU A 241 -6.35 -11.19 4.73
C LEU A 241 -4.96 -10.81 4.26
#